data_412397940564059248f91cb7572117a8
#
_entry.id   412397940564059248f91cb7572117a8
#
_cell.length_a   1.000
_cell.length_b   1.000
_cell.length_c   1.000
_cell.angle_alpha   90.00
_cell.angle_beta   90.00
_cell.angle_gamma   90.00
#
_symmetry.space_group_name_H-M   'P 1'
#
loop_
_entity.id
_entity.type
_entity.pdbx_description
1 polymer ?
#
loop_
_entity_poly.entity_id
_entity_poly.type
_entity_poly.pdbx_seq_one_letter_code
_entity_poly.pdbx_strand_id
1 'polypeptide(L)'
;SFIGSRQQGSNADYVVLPERNAVVFDKSISYEQGAMFEPSTVALHGLFLNDYQGGRCVAILGGGTIGLFTMQWAKIFGSKKVVVFDISKERLELAKRLGADEVIDTTEDKFMEKAMEITGGKGYDYVFETAGQPATMHMAFDVAANKANVCFIGTPHEELTFTQPMWEKMNRKEFKLTGSWMSYSSPFPGREWELPAHYYATGQLKFDP
;
A
#
# COMPACT_ATOMS: atom_id res chain seq x y z
N SER A 1 -10.68 -0.42 -20.63
CA SER A 1 -11.24 -1.67 -20.09
C SER A 1 -10.11 -2.57 -19.64
N PHE A 2 -10.31 -3.27 -18.53
CA PHE A 2 -9.29 -4.16 -17.97
C PHE A 2 -9.34 -5.52 -18.67
N ILE A 3 -8.18 -6.01 -19.09
CA ILE A 3 -8.00 -7.38 -19.54
C ILE A 3 -8.27 -8.30 -18.34
N GLY A 4 -9.19 -9.25 -18.50
CA GLY A 4 -9.60 -10.15 -17.44
C GLY A 4 -10.79 -9.70 -16.59
N SER A 5 -11.29 -8.46 -16.74
CA SER A 5 -12.44 -7.96 -16.01
C SER A 5 -13.64 -7.66 -16.92
N ARG A 6 -13.42 -6.86 -17.97
CA ARG A 6 -14.48 -6.44 -18.92
C ARG A 6 -14.27 -6.96 -20.32
N GLN A 7 -13.25 -7.75 -20.53
CA GLN A 7 -12.90 -8.50 -21.73
C GLN A 7 -12.12 -9.74 -21.32
N GLN A 8 -11.88 -10.66 -22.26
CA GLN A 8 -11.11 -11.88 -21.98
C GLN A 8 -9.76 -11.56 -21.38
N GLY A 9 -9.33 -12.35 -20.39
CA GLY A 9 -8.09 -12.18 -19.66
C GLY A 9 -6.87 -12.76 -20.39
N SER A 10 -5.71 -12.66 -19.72
CA SER A 10 -4.44 -13.19 -20.22
C SER A 10 -4.16 -14.63 -19.76
N ASN A 11 -5.10 -15.29 -19.06
CA ASN A 11 -4.98 -16.72 -18.73
C ASN A 11 -5.38 -17.58 -19.97
N ALA A 12 -4.57 -17.47 -21.02
CA ALA A 12 -4.75 -18.06 -22.35
C ALA A 12 -3.39 -18.17 -23.05
N ASP A 13 -3.30 -19.01 -24.10
CA ASP A 13 -2.06 -19.17 -24.88
C ASP A 13 -1.66 -17.87 -25.60
N TYR A 14 -2.63 -17.04 -25.95
CA TYR A 14 -2.43 -15.77 -26.66
C TYR A 14 -3.33 -14.69 -26.10
N VAL A 15 -2.79 -13.47 -25.99
CA VAL A 15 -3.53 -12.27 -25.65
C VAL A 15 -3.19 -11.15 -26.64
N VAL A 16 -4.20 -10.40 -27.07
CA VAL A 16 -4.01 -9.24 -27.95
C VAL A 16 -4.13 -7.98 -27.11
N LEU A 17 -3.11 -7.14 -27.16
CA LEU A 17 -3.10 -5.85 -26.47
C LEU A 17 -2.49 -4.76 -27.38
N PRO A 18 -2.86 -3.47 -27.19
CA PRO A 18 -2.19 -2.38 -27.88
C PRO A 18 -0.70 -2.32 -27.51
N GLU A 19 0.17 -2.14 -28.52
CA GLU A 19 1.63 -2.06 -28.30
C GLU A 19 2.00 -1.04 -27.20
N ARG A 20 1.33 0.11 -27.18
CA ARG A 20 1.54 1.13 -26.13
C ARG A 20 1.27 0.68 -24.71
N ASN A 21 0.60 -0.45 -24.51
CA ASN A 21 0.30 -1.04 -23.21
C ASN A 21 1.31 -2.14 -22.83
N ALA A 22 2.29 -2.41 -23.70
CA ALA A 22 3.37 -3.34 -23.42
C ALA A 22 4.53 -2.60 -22.75
N VAL A 23 4.91 -3.05 -21.56
CA VAL A 23 6.05 -2.52 -20.82
C VAL A 23 7.17 -3.56 -20.89
N VAL A 24 8.30 -3.17 -21.46
CA VAL A 24 9.49 -4.02 -21.57
C VAL A 24 10.32 -3.86 -20.31
N PHE A 25 10.78 -4.96 -19.75
CA PHE A 25 11.67 -4.97 -18.59
C PHE A 25 12.90 -5.87 -18.83
N ASP A 26 13.93 -5.71 -17.98
CA ASP A 26 15.20 -6.43 -18.13
C ASP A 26 15.00 -7.95 -17.97
N LYS A 27 15.79 -8.73 -18.73
CA LYS A 27 15.73 -10.20 -18.73
C LYS A 27 16.19 -10.83 -17.41
N SER A 28 16.83 -10.08 -16.52
CA SER A 28 17.18 -10.52 -15.16
C SER A 28 15.96 -10.66 -14.25
N ILE A 29 14.82 -10.05 -14.61
CA ILE A 29 13.57 -10.10 -13.87
C ILE A 29 12.85 -11.41 -14.25
N SER A 30 12.49 -12.21 -13.24
CA SER A 30 11.75 -13.46 -13.47
C SER A 30 10.31 -13.21 -13.92
N TYR A 31 9.65 -14.23 -14.46
CA TYR A 31 8.23 -14.12 -14.83
C TYR A 31 7.33 -13.88 -13.62
N GLU A 32 7.67 -14.48 -12.47
CA GLU A 32 6.95 -14.28 -11.22
C GLU A 32 7.07 -12.82 -10.74
N GLN A 33 8.27 -12.25 -10.81
CA GLN A 33 8.48 -10.83 -10.53
C GLN A 33 7.74 -9.96 -11.55
N GLY A 34 7.75 -10.33 -12.83
CA GLY A 34 7.00 -9.64 -13.87
C GLY A 34 5.50 -9.62 -13.61
N ALA A 35 4.94 -10.72 -13.11
CA ALA A 35 3.53 -10.79 -12.71
C ALA A 35 3.19 -9.86 -11.53
N MET A 36 4.18 -9.48 -10.72
CA MET A 36 4.02 -8.58 -9.58
C MET A 36 4.21 -7.09 -9.94
N PHE A 37 4.49 -6.76 -11.19
CA PHE A 37 4.62 -5.36 -11.61
C PHE A 37 3.34 -4.57 -11.33
N GLU A 38 2.20 -5.04 -11.82
CA GLU A 38 0.93 -4.34 -11.66
C GLU A 38 0.58 -4.11 -10.19
N PRO A 39 0.56 -5.13 -9.30
CA PRO A 39 0.30 -4.89 -7.88
C PRO A 39 1.30 -3.91 -7.23
N SER A 40 2.57 -3.95 -7.63
CA SER A 40 3.57 -3.01 -7.10
C SER A 40 3.34 -1.58 -7.58
N THR A 41 2.82 -1.39 -8.81
CA THR A 41 2.46 -0.07 -9.33
C THR A 41 1.24 0.53 -8.62
N VAL A 42 0.26 -0.30 -8.26
CA VAL A 42 -0.90 0.12 -7.46
C VAL A 42 -0.46 0.68 -6.12
N ALA A 43 0.44 -0.02 -5.44
CA ALA A 43 1.02 0.42 -4.17
C ALA A 43 1.77 1.75 -4.32
N LEU A 44 2.64 1.85 -5.34
CA LEU A 44 3.44 3.03 -5.62
C LEU A 44 2.59 4.25 -5.96
N HIS A 45 1.52 4.05 -6.73
CA HIS A 45 0.58 5.11 -7.07
C HIS A 45 -0.04 5.76 -5.83
N GLY A 46 -0.40 4.96 -4.82
CA GLY A 46 -0.89 5.48 -3.54
C GLY A 46 0.12 6.40 -2.84
N LEU A 47 1.43 6.08 -2.91
CA LEU A 47 2.45 6.97 -2.36
C LEU A 47 2.53 8.30 -3.15
N PHE A 48 2.49 8.24 -4.48
CA PHE A 48 2.57 9.43 -5.33
C PHE A 48 1.37 10.37 -5.15
N LEU A 49 0.16 9.82 -5.05
CA LEU A 49 -1.05 10.60 -4.81
C LEU A 49 -1.03 11.36 -3.46
N ASN A 50 -0.23 10.88 -2.51
CA ASN A 50 -0.10 11.50 -1.20
C ASN A 50 1.18 12.33 -1.04
N ASP A 51 1.86 12.69 -2.13
CA ASP A 51 3.08 13.47 -2.11
C ASP A 51 4.08 12.93 -1.08
N TYR A 52 4.29 11.58 -1.12
CA TYR A 52 5.08 10.89 -0.11
C TYR A 52 6.48 11.46 0.03
N GLN A 53 6.86 11.76 1.27
CA GLN A 53 8.18 12.27 1.64
C GLN A 53 8.85 11.33 2.65
N GLY A 54 10.12 11.04 2.44
CA GLY A 54 10.94 10.28 3.37
C GLY A 54 11.06 10.92 4.76
N GLY A 55 11.70 10.21 5.69
CA GLY A 55 11.92 10.67 7.06
C GLY A 55 10.69 10.65 7.98
N ARG A 56 9.61 10.00 7.57
CA ARG A 56 8.31 9.97 8.24
C ARG A 56 7.97 8.59 8.81
N CYS A 57 7.06 8.56 9.80
CA CYS A 57 6.48 7.32 10.32
C CYS A 57 5.27 6.93 9.49
N VAL A 58 5.22 5.67 9.08
CA VAL A 58 4.22 5.13 8.15
C VAL A 58 3.49 3.96 8.78
N ALA A 59 2.16 3.96 8.73
CA ALA A 59 1.32 2.82 9.03
C ALA A 59 0.77 2.20 7.74
N ILE A 60 0.91 0.88 7.61
CA ILE A 60 0.31 0.08 6.55
C ILE A 60 -0.76 -0.82 7.18
N LEU A 61 -2.02 -0.57 6.87
CA LEU A 61 -3.16 -1.31 7.39
C LEU A 61 -3.57 -2.40 6.39
N GLY A 62 -3.14 -3.62 6.67
CA GLY A 62 -3.22 -4.80 5.83
C GLY A 62 -1.86 -5.24 5.29
N GLY A 63 -1.44 -6.46 5.63
CA GLY A 63 -0.20 -7.12 5.20
C GLY A 63 -0.38 -8.01 3.96
N GLY A 64 -1.39 -7.75 3.14
CA GLY A 64 -1.57 -8.42 1.84
C GLY A 64 -0.58 -7.93 0.79
N THR A 65 -0.70 -8.43 -0.44
CA THR A 65 0.22 -8.11 -1.55
C THR A 65 0.42 -6.60 -1.73
N ILE A 66 -0.65 -5.83 -1.79
CA ILE A 66 -0.58 -4.36 -1.96
C ILE A 66 0.09 -3.71 -0.74
N GLY A 67 -0.27 -4.13 0.48
CA GLY A 67 0.32 -3.60 1.71
C GLY A 67 1.82 -3.85 1.81
N LEU A 68 2.27 -5.06 1.46
CA LEU A 68 3.69 -5.43 1.46
C LEU A 68 4.49 -4.62 0.42
N PHE A 69 3.93 -4.35 -0.75
CA PHE A 69 4.58 -3.45 -1.71
C PHE A 69 4.55 -2.00 -1.25
N THR A 70 3.45 -1.52 -0.66
CA THR A 70 3.37 -0.17 -0.08
C THR A 70 4.44 0.02 1.00
N MET A 71 4.63 -0.98 1.86
CA MET A 71 5.68 -1.01 2.88
C MET A 71 7.07 -0.91 2.26
N GLN A 72 7.37 -1.74 1.25
CA GLN A 72 8.68 -1.73 0.59
C GLN A 72 8.95 -0.40 -0.11
N TRP A 73 7.96 0.17 -0.82
CA TRP A 73 8.10 1.48 -1.45
C TRP A 73 8.35 2.59 -0.41
N ALA A 74 7.64 2.57 0.71
CA ALA A 74 7.89 3.53 1.80
C ALA A 74 9.31 3.40 2.34
N LYS A 75 9.85 2.18 2.47
CA LYS A 75 11.25 1.93 2.87
C LYS A 75 12.24 2.43 1.83
N ILE A 76 12.03 2.12 0.55
CA ILE A 76 12.86 2.55 -0.58
C ILE A 76 12.95 4.08 -0.62
N PHE A 77 11.84 4.78 -0.39
CA PHE A 77 11.80 6.24 -0.36
C PHE A 77 12.19 6.86 0.98
N GLY A 78 12.81 6.07 1.86
CA GLY A 78 13.50 6.57 3.05
C GLY A 78 12.58 6.91 4.21
N SER A 79 11.53 6.13 4.47
CA SER A 79 10.74 6.24 5.70
C SER A 79 11.62 6.19 6.96
N LYS A 80 11.24 6.94 7.98
CA LYS A 80 11.87 6.85 9.31
C LYS A 80 11.52 5.52 9.98
N LYS A 81 10.26 5.11 9.89
CA LYS A 81 9.74 3.86 10.44
C LYS A 81 8.51 3.43 9.65
N VAL A 82 8.41 2.15 9.28
CA VAL A 82 7.23 1.54 8.70
C VAL A 82 6.70 0.44 9.60
N VAL A 83 5.41 0.53 9.93
CA VAL A 83 4.70 -0.42 10.78
C VAL A 83 3.58 -1.06 9.98
N VAL A 84 3.53 -2.39 9.95
CA VAL A 84 2.49 -3.15 9.24
C VAL A 84 1.52 -3.73 10.26
N PHE A 85 0.22 -3.55 10.00
CA PHE A 85 -0.89 -4.05 10.81
C PHE A 85 -1.63 -5.13 10.04
N ASP A 86 -1.84 -6.28 10.65
CA ASP A 86 -2.67 -7.37 10.08
C ASP A 86 -3.22 -8.26 11.20
N ILE A 87 -4.20 -9.09 10.87
CA ILE A 87 -4.72 -10.14 11.74
C ILE A 87 -3.98 -11.47 11.57
N SER A 88 -3.24 -11.64 10.46
CA SER A 88 -2.52 -12.87 10.11
C SER A 88 -1.07 -12.79 10.57
N LYS A 89 -0.70 -13.68 11.49
CA LYS A 89 0.69 -13.82 11.95
C LYS A 89 1.66 -14.13 10.82
N GLU A 90 1.23 -14.98 9.87
CA GLU A 90 2.04 -15.34 8.71
C GLU A 90 2.38 -14.12 7.85
N ARG A 91 1.40 -13.25 7.58
CA ARG A 91 1.61 -11.99 6.83
C ARG A 91 2.51 -11.02 7.60
N LEU A 92 2.36 -10.95 8.92
CA LEU A 92 3.21 -10.11 9.76
C LEU A 92 4.66 -10.60 9.78
N GLU A 93 4.89 -11.93 9.81
CA GLU A 93 6.22 -12.50 9.67
C GLU A 93 6.83 -12.23 8.31
N LEU A 94 6.05 -12.34 7.23
CA LEU A 94 6.48 -11.98 5.89
C LEU A 94 6.84 -10.48 5.80
N ALA A 95 6.03 -9.61 6.38
CA ALA A 95 6.32 -8.17 6.44
C ALA A 95 7.66 -7.89 7.13
N LYS A 96 7.98 -8.57 8.23
CA LYS A 96 9.29 -8.47 8.91
C LYS A 96 10.43 -8.92 8.00
N ARG A 97 10.30 -10.08 7.34
CA ARG A 97 11.33 -10.58 6.40
C ARG A 97 11.57 -9.62 5.25
N LEU A 98 10.52 -8.95 4.76
CA LEU A 98 10.59 -7.97 3.67
C LEU A 98 11.06 -6.57 4.11
N GLY A 99 11.23 -6.34 5.43
CA GLY A 99 11.89 -5.13 5.94
C GLY A 99 10.99 -4.15 6.70
N ALA A 100 9.80 -4.57 7.15
CA ALA A 100 9.03 -3.76 8.10
C ALA A 100 9.84 -3.54 9.39
N ASP A 101 9.83 -2.31 9.91
CA ASP A 101 10.53 -2.01 11.17
C ASP A 101 9.80 -2.61 12.37
N GLU A 102 8.46 -2.59 12.34
CA GLU A 102 7.60 -3.18 13.36
C GLU A 102 6.37 -3.79 12.72
N VAL A 103 5.73 -4.71 13.41
CA VAL A 103 4.44 -5.28 13.03
C VAL A 103 3.50 -5.32 14.23
N ILE A 104 2.20 -5.16 13.96
CA ILE A 104 1.14 -5.14 14.95
C ILE A 104 0.09 -6.19 14.57
N ASP A 105 -0.09 -7.19 15.42
CA ASP A 105 -1.22 -8.10 15.36
C ASP A 105 -2.45 -7.39 15.94
N THR A 106 -3.41 -7.08 15.09
CA THR A 106 -4.61 -6.33 15.49
C THR A 106 -5.64 -7.20 16.22
N THR A 107 -5.37 -8.48 16.38
CA THR A 107 -6.18 -9.39 17.23
C THR A 107 -5.76 -9.37 18.71
N GLU A 108 -4.58 -8.80 19.01
CA GLU A 108 -4.10 -8.69 20.39
C GLU A 108 -4.86 -7.62 21.17
N ASP A 109 -5.15 -7.89 22.43
CA ASP A 109 -5.60 -6.84 23.34
C ASP A 109 -4.54 -5.72 23.39
N LYS A 110 -4.99 -4.46 23.44
CA LYS A 110 -4.12 -3.28 23.52
C LYS A 110 -3.21 -3.03 22.31
N PHE A 111 -3.48 -3.66 21.15
CA PHE A 111 -2.68 -3.39 19.93
C PHE A 111 -2.62 -1.88 19.60
N MET A 112 -3.69 -1.14 19.88
CA MET A 112 -3.75 0.31 19.63
C MET A 112 -2.81 1.10 20.57
N GLU A 113 -2.70 0.70 21.85
CA GLU A 113 -1.75 1.31 22.78
C GLU A 113 -0.32 1.10 22.28
N LYS A 114 0.02 -0.14 21.91
CA LYS A 114 1.31 -0.51 21.33
C LYS A 114 1.61 0.27 20.04
N ALA A 115 0.63 0.39 19.16
CA ALA A 115 0.75 1.14 17.90
C ALA A 115 1.08 2.63 18.15
N MET A 116 0.40 3.25 19.11
CA MET A 116 0.64 4.65 19.45
C MET A 116 1.96 4.86 20.20
N GLU A 117 2.38 3.92 21.05
CA GLU A 117 3.66 3.97 21.75
C GLU A 117 4.85 4.04 20.79
N ILE A 118 4.82 3.30 19.66
CA ILE A 118 5.85 3.33 18.63
C ILE A 118 6.14 4.74 18.11
N THR A 119 5.14 5.61 18.11
CA THR A 119 5.25 7.01 17.65
C THR A 119 5.31 8.03 18.79
N GLY A 120 5.43 7.56 20.03
CA GLY A 120 5.40 8.41 21.23
C GLY A 120 4.07 9.15 21.40
N GLY A 121 2.96 8.49 21.03
CA GLY A 121 1.60 9.00 21.13
C GLY A 121 1.20 10.00 20.03
N LYS A 122 2.07 10.30 19.07
CA LYS A 122 1.80 11.30 18.02
C LYS A 122 0.97 10.75 16.85
N GLY A 123 0.96 9.43 16.65
CA GLY A 123 0.39 8.78 15.47
C GLY A 123 1.35 8.80 14.26
N TYR A 124 0.84 8.36 13.12
CA TYR A 124 1.61 8.14 11.90
C TYR A 124 1.39 9.29 10.91
N ASP A 125 2.49 9.75 10.29
CA ASP A 125 2.46 10.85 9.31
C ASP A 125 1.80 10.43 8.00
N TYR A 126 1.97 9.15 7.62
CA TYR A 126 1.31 8.52 6.47
C TYR A 126 0.61 7.25 6.92
N VAL A 127 -0.64 7.09 6.50
CA VAL A 127 -1.43 5.89 6.75
C VAL A 127 -1.97 5.38 5.43
N PHE A 128 -1.57 4.17 5.04
CA PHE A 128 -2.06 3.50 3.84
C PHE A 128 -2.97 2.35 4.25
N GLU A 129 -4.23 2.46 3.90
CA GLU A 129 -5.22 1.41 4.09
C GLU A 129 -5.27 0.55 2.82
N THR A 130 -4.97 -0.74 2.96
CA THR A 130 -4.80 -1.68 1.83
C THR A 130 -5.64 -2.95 1.96
N ALA A 131 -6.38 -3.11 3.05
CA ALA A 131 -7.20 -4.29 3.32
C ALA A 131 -8.64 -4.16 2.76
N GLY A 132 -9.14 -2.94 2.59
CA GLY A 132 -10.50 -2.69 2.12
C GLY A 132 -11.58 -3.11 3.12
N GLN A 133 -11.27 -3.13 4.42
CA GLN A 133 -12.19 -3.53 5.46
C GLN A 133 -12.68 -2.31 6.26
N PRO A 134 -13.95 -2.24 6.65
CA PRO A 134 -14.45 -1.14 7.49
C PRO A 134 -13.60 -0.94 8.76
N ALA A 135 -13.19 -2.01 9.41
CA ALA A 135 -12.37 -1.94 10.62
C ALA A 135 -11.01 -1.25 10.40
N THR A 136 -10.31 -1.55 9.31
CA THR A 136 -9.02 -0.92 8.97
C THR A 136 -9.21 0.51 8.47
N MET A 137 -10.30 0.82 7.77
CA MET A 137 -10.64 2.17 7.36
C MET A 137 -10.95 3.08 8.56
N HIS A 138 -11.65 2.55 9.58
CA HIS A 138 -11.86 3.28 10.85
C HIS A 138 -10.54 3.46 11.61
N MET A 139 -9.75 2.39 11.71
CA MET A 139 -8.43 2.42 12.35
C MET A 139 -7.51 3.48 11.74
N ALA A 140 -7.60 3.71 10.42
CA ALA A 140 -6.80 4.74 9.75
C ALA A 140 -6.98 6.13 10.36
N PHE A 141 -8.22 6.47 10.77
CA PHE A 141 -8.52 7.73 11.45
C PHE A 141 -7.96 7.79 12.87
N ASP A 142 -7.86 6.63 13.53
CA ASP A 142 -7.36 6.53 14.90
C ASP A 142 -5.85 6.70 14.95
N VAL A 143 -5.12 5.98 14.09
CA VAL A 143 -3.65 5.98 14.09
C VAL A 143 -3.03 7.18 13.38
N ALA A 144 -3.78 7.92 12.57
CA ALA A 144 -3.28 9.12 11.89
C ALA A 144 -2.80 10.18 12.88
N ALA A 145 -1.65 10.78 12.61
CA ALA A 145 -1.15 11.96 13.33
C ALA A 145 -1.94 13.23 12.93
N ASN A 146 -1.73 14.32 13.65
CA ASN A 146 -2.19 15.62 13.20
C ASN A 146 -1.50 15.99 11.88
N LYS A 147 -2.28 16.48 10.90
CA LYS A 147 -1.83 16.83 9.54
C LYS A 147 -1.23 15.66 8.76
N ALA A 148 -1.60 14.43 9.09
CA ALA A 148 -1.21 13.23 8.37
C ALA A 148 -1.79 13.20 6.94
N ASN A 149 -1.27 12.28 6.14
CA ASN A 149 -1.86 11.88 4.86
C ASN A 149 -2.38 10.46 4.99
N VAL A 150 -3.68 10.28 4.83
CA VAL A 150 -4.37 8.99 4.86
C VAL A 150 -4.79 8.63 3.45
N CYS A 151 -4.42 7.44 2.99
CA CYS A 151 -4.73 6.95 1.65
C CYS A 151 -5.51 5.64 1.72
N PHE A 152 -6.69 5.60 1.12
CA PHE A 152 -7.44 4.38 0.92
C PHE A 152 -7.09 3.78 -0.45
N ILE A 153 -6.33 2.70 -0.45
CA ILE A 153 -5.99 1.88 -1.62
C ILE A 153 -6.92 0.66 -1.68
N GLY A 154 -7.26 0.12 -0.51
CA GLY A 154 -8.22 -0.96 -0.39
C GLY A 154 -9.62 -0.54 -0.82
N THR A 155 -10.29 -1.41 -1.59
CA THR A 155 -11.68 -1.18 -2.01
C THR A 155 -12.62 -1.85 -1.02
N PRO A 156 -13.55 -1.12 -0.40
CA PRO A 156 -14.50 -1.72 0.54
C PRO A 156 -15.44 -2.68 -0.21
N HIS A 157 -15.63 -3.87 0.37
CA HIS A 157 -16.56 -4.88 -0.13
C HIS A 157 -17.89 -4.90 0.63
N GLU A 158 -17.99 -4.08 1.66
CA GLU A 158 -19.16 -3.94 2.55
C GLU A 158 -19.52 -2.46 2.68
N GLU A 159 -20.70 -2.19 3.25
CA GLU A 159 -21.11 -0.84 3.55
C GLU A 159 -20.16 -0.18 4.56
N LEU A 160 -19.65 0.98 4.21
CA LEU A 160 -18.74 1.77 5.05
C LEU A 160 -19.48 2.95 5.67
N THR A 161 -19.63 2.91 6.99
CA THR A 161 -20.32 3.96 7.75
C THR A 161 -19.36 4.58 8.76
N PHE A 162 -19.28 5.90 8.79
CA PHE A 162 -18.57 6.65 9.81
C PHE A 162 -19.58 7.34 10.73
N THR A 163 -19.43 7.12 12.03
CA THR A 163 -20.20 7.92 13.01
C THR A 163 -19.68 9.36 13.05
N GLN A 164 -20.51 10.29 13.53
CA GLN A 164 -20.08 11.69 13.66
C GLN A 164 -18.76 11.85 14.46
N PRO A 165 -18.56 11.20 15.62
CA PRO A 165 -17.29 11.31 16.34
C PRO A 165 -16.08 10.74 15.58
N MET A 166 -16.27 9.71 14.76
CA MET A 166 -15.19 9.16 13.92
C MET A 166 -14.83 10.14 12.81
N TRP A 167 -15.83 10.69 12.12
CA TRP A 167 -15.61 11.67 11.06
C TRP A 167 -14.95 12.95 11.58
N GLU A 168 -15.37 13.41 12.77
CA GLU A 168 -14.82 14.60 13.40
C GLU A 168 -13.30 14.49 13.68
N LYS A 169 -12.75 13.27 13.80
CA LYS A 169 -11.30 13.07 13.93
C LYS A 169 -10.54 13.67 12.75
N MET A 170 -11.07 13.56 11.53
CA MET A 170 -10.44 14.17 10.35
C MET A 170 -10.36 15.69 10.51
N ASN A 171 -11.45 16.34 10.94
CA ASN A 171 -11.48 17.78 11.14
C ASN A 171 -10.53 18.22 12.26
N ARG A 172 -10.54 17.50 13.39
CA ARG A 172 -9.70 17.84 14.56
C ARG A 172 -8.22 17.62 14.33
N LYS A 173 -7.87 16.58 13.58
CA LYS A 173 -6.47 16.27 13.24
C LYS A 173 -6.01 16.99 11.97
N GLU A 174 -6.90 17.60 11.21
CA GLU A 174 -6.62 18.27 9.92
C GLU A 174 -5.84 17.36 8.95
N PHE A 175 -6.06 16.04 9.00
CA PHE A 175 -5.42 15.14 8.06
C PHE A 175 -6.09 15.16 6.68
N LYS A 176 -5.32 14.87 5.64
CA LYS A 176 -5.83 14.71 4.29
C LYS A 176 -6.27 13.28 4.07
N LEU A 177 -7.46 13.07 3.47
CA LEU A 177 -7.95 11.76 3.05
C LEU A 177 -7.97 11.69 1.53
N THR A 178 -7.29 10.70 0.97
CA THR A 178 -7.15 10.48 -0.47
C THR A 178 -7.59 9.06 -0.81
N GLY A 179 -8.36 8.90 -1.89
CA GLY A 179 -8.62 7.60 -2.50
C GLY A 179 -7.59 7.32 -3.59
N SER A 180 -7.11 6.09 -3.69
CA SER A 180 -6.22 5.63 -4.75
C SER A 180 -6.91 4.54 -5.56
N TRP A 181 -6.82 4.61 -6.88
CA TRP A 181 -7.42 3.62 -7.77
C TRP A 181 -6.40 3.11 -8.77
N MET A 182 -6.01 1.84 -8.61
CA MET A 182 -5.07 1.16 -9.50
C MET A 182 -3.73 1.90 -9.63
N SER A 183 -3.12 1.86 -10.81
CA SER A 183 -1.94 2.64 -11.21
C SER A 183 -2.31 3.58 -12.35
N TYR A 184 -3.37 4.37 -12.16
CA TYR A 184 -3.93 5.21 -13.21
C TYR A 184 -3.05 6.44 -13.46
N SER A 185 -2.09 6.31 -14.35
CA SER A 185 -1.20 7.38 -14.77
C SER A 185 -1.53 7.86 -16.19
N SER A 186 -1.30 9.14 -16.43
CA SER A 186 -1.38 9.71 -17.77
C SER A 186 -0.17 10.61 -18.02
N PRO A 187 0.64 10.34 -19.05
CA PRO A 187 0.50 9.23 -20.02
C PRO A 187 0.88 7.86 -19.45
N PHE A 188 0.39 6.80 -20.09
CA PHE A 188 0.82 5.44 -19.80
C PHE A 188 1.98 5.03 -20.74
N PRO A 189 3.02 4.30 -20.26
CA PRO A 189 3.28 3.96 -18.86
C PRO A 189 3.82 5.18 -18.09
N GLY A 190 3.32 5.39 -16.85
CA GLY A 190 3.86 6.42 -15.96
C GLY A 190 5.06 5.92 -15.15
N ARG A 191 5.58 6.80 -14.28
CA ARG A 191 6.71 6.49 -13.38
C ARG A 191 6.46 5.24 -12.52
N GLU A 192 5.20 4.93 -12.22
CA GLU A 192 4.79 3.75 -11.47
C GLU A 192 5.20 2.45 -12.16
N TRP A 193 5.39 2.46 -13.49
CA TRP A 193 5.78 1.29 -14.27
C TRP A 193 7.29 1.22 -14.53
N GLU A 194 7.96 2.36 -14.58
CA GLU A 194 9.42 2.43 -14.79
C GLU A 194 10.19 2.03 -13.53
N LEU A 195 9.74 2.49 -12.36
CA LEU A 195 10.43 2.27 -11.11
C LEU A 195 10.47 0.80 -10.66
N PRO A 196 9.39 -0.01 -10.73
CA PRO A 196 9.47 -1.43 -10.40
C PRO A 196 10.52 -2.17 -11.21
N ALA A 197 10.65 -1.89 -12.51
CA ALA A 197 11.68 -2.50 -13.35
C ALA A 197 13.09 -2.25 -12.79
N HIS A 198 13.39 -1.01 -12.42
CA HIS A 198 14.67 -0.64 -11.82
C HIS A 198 14.89 -1.32 -10.46
N TYR A 199 13.91 -1.26 -9.57
CA TYR A 199 14.08 -1.73 -8.20
C TYR A 199 14.04 -3.27 -8.07
N TYR A 200 13.39 -3.98 -8.98
CA TYR A 200 13.52 -5.43 -9.10
C TYR A 200 14.92 -5.82 -9.63
N ALA A 201 15.41 -5.16 -10.68
CA ALA A 201 16.72 -5.43 -11.23
C ALA A 201 17.86 -5.18 -10.23
N THR A 202 17.69 -4.21 -9.32
CA THR A 202 18.68 -3.90 -8.27
C THR A 202 18.46 -4.72 -6.97
N GLY A 203 17.42 -5.55 -6.89
CA GLY A 203 17.09 -6.38 -5.74
C GLY A 203 16.57 -5.60 -4.51
N GLN A 204 16.23 -4.33 -4.68
CA GLN A 204 15.68 -3.50 -3.60
C GLN A 204 14.18 -3.74 -3.41
N LEU A 205 13.44 -3.99 -4.50
CA LEU A 205 12.06 -4.46 -4.44
C LEU A 205 12.10 -5.99 -4.48
N LYS A 206 11.46 -6.63 -3.50
CA LYS A 206 11.53 -8.08 -3.31
C LYS A 206 10.14 -8.69 -3.53
N PHE A 207 10.16 -9.86 -4.12
CA PHE A 207 9.04 -10.77 -4.15
C PHE A 207 9.49 -12.10 -3.55
N ASP A 208 8.80 -12.52 -2.49
CA ASP A 208 9.01 -13.80 -1.79
C ASP A 208 7.70 -14.58 -1.95
N PRO A 209 7.66 -15.61 -2.83
CA PRO A 209 6.46 -16.39 -3.13
C PRO A 209 5.97 -17.26 -1.97
#